data_18a5694588157ebe0b2e8dd0d22cd870
#
_entry.id   18a5694588157ebe0b2e8dd0d22cd870
#
_cell.length_a   1.000
_cell.length_b   1.000
_cell.length_c   1.000
_cell.angle_alpha   90.00
_cell.angle_beta   90.00
_cell.angle_gamma   90.00
#
_symmetry.space_group_name_H-M   'P 1'
#
loop_
_entity.id
_entity.type
_entity.pdbx_description
1 polymer ?
#
loop_
_entity_poly.entity_id
_entity_poly.type
_entity_poly.pdbx_seq_one_letter_code
_entity_poly.pdbx_strand_id
1 'polypeptide(L)'
;MKKILSAIIALALCASVAVGASGCGCEKNKKTAKNTTSTSSGPGYKVEPTNPDFEEGQFGFYRLNDNEVKVTVYNGNEKNIEIPATANGSKVTVVGANLFQASDIESVKIPEGVTEIQKHAFSSCQNLKEVNFPDGLKVIGENAFWNCKKLEKIELPSTLKKIEWYAFSATGVKSISIPLSDTLSTLPEKVFFQCSNLSEVTLPLSITNIADDTFAECADNLTIKAYTGSYGVSYAKNHNIKLEEMPRS
;
A
#
# COMPACT_ATOMS: atom_id res chain seq x y z
N MET A 1 32.09 -15.22 21.22
CA MET A 1 32.59 -16.05 20.10
C MET A 1 31.54 -17.10 19.77
N LYS A 2 30.84 -16.89 18.71
CA LYS A 2 30.31 -17.93 17.79
C LYS A 2 29.43 -17.19 16.77
N LYS A 3 30.02 -16.95 15.61
CA LYS A 3 29.35 -16.49 14.41
C LYS A 3 28.51 -17.64 13.88
N ILE A 4 27.21 -17.39 13.58
CA ILE A 4 26.42 -18.28 12.78
C ILE A 4 26.13 -17.55 11.47
N LEU A 5 26.77 -18.10 10.42
CA LEU A 5 26.57 -17.73 9.03
C LEU A 5 25.16 -18.18 8.62
N SER A 6 24.35 -17.26 8.13
CA SER A 6 23.12 -17.61 7.44
C SER A 6 23.32 -17.42 5.94
N ALA A 7 23.22 -18.51 5.21
CA ALA A 7 23.46 -18.56 3.78
C ALA A 7 22.25 -18.02 3.00
N ILE A 8 22.55 -17.10 2.11
CA ILE A 8 21.65 -16.58 1.09
C ILE A 8 21.58 -17.60 -0.04
N ILE A 9 20.39 -18.10 -0.37
CA ILE A 9 20.14 -18.79 -1.63
C ILE A 9 19.23 -17.89 -2.46
N ALA A 10 19.87 -17.18 -3.39
CA ALA A 10 19.19 -16.54 -4.51
C ALA A 10 19.18 -17.55 -5.67
N LEU A 11 18.02 -17.93 -6.17
CA LEU A 11 17.88 -18.64 -7.44
C LEU A 11 17.00 -17.81 -8.36
N ALA A 12 17.67 -17.05 -9.22
CA ALA A 12 17.08 -16.50 -10.42
C ALA A 12 17.42 -17.43 -11.58
N LEU A 13 16.43 -17.97 -12.26
CA LEU A 13 16.61 -18.66 -13.55
C LEU A 13 15.58 -18.09 -14.52
N CYS A 14 16.05 -17.10 -15.30
CA CYS A 14 15.43 -16.76 -16.57
C CYS A 14 16.15 -17.54 -17.66
N ALA A 15 15.50 -18.48 -18.30
CA ALA A 15 15.95 -19.08 -19.53
C ALA A 15 15.22 -18.44 -20.71
N SER A 16 15.97 -17.71 -21.50
CA SER A 16 15.60 -17.18 -22.81
C SER A 16 15.75 -18.30 -23.87
N VAL A 17 14.70 -18.55 -24.64
CA VAL A 17 14.84 -19.24 -25.92
C VAL A 17 14.17 -18.39 -26.99
N ALA A 18 14.99 -17.88 -27.88
CA ALA A 18 14.58 -17.28 -29.14
C ALA A 18 14.84 -18.27 -30.27
N VAL A 19 13.85 -18.55 -31.12
CA VAL A 19 13.99 -19.01 -32.49
C VAL A 19 12.72 -18.64 -33.24
N GLY A 20 12.81 -17.74 -34.25
CA GLY A 20 12.87 -18.10 -35.63
C GLY A 20 11.70 -17.48 -36.38
N ALA A 21 12.02 -16.58 -37.30
CA ALA A 21 11.14 -15.85 -38.20
C ALA A 21 10.52 -16.74 -39.28
N SER A 22 9.32 -16.41 -39.71
CA SER A 22 8.93 -16.37 -41.14
C SER A 22 7.52 -15.78 -41.30
N GLY A 23 7.42 -14.91 -42.19
CA GLY A 23 6.55 -13.93 -42.63
C GLY A 23 5.23 -14.36 -43.31
N CYS A 24 4.56 -13.33 -43.73
CA CYS A 24 3.50 -13.19 -44.73
C CYS A 24 2.05 -13.04 -44.20
N GLY A 25 1.45 -11.96 -44.64
CA GLY A 25 0.04 -11.95 -45.05
C GLY A 25 -0.85 -11.00 -44.27
N CYS A 26 -1.07 -9.81 -44.83
CA CYS A 26 -2.19 -8.91 -44.55
C CYS A 26 -3.53 -9.63 -44.59
N GLU A 27 -4.39 -9.39 -43.61
CA GLU A 27 -5.82 -9.18 -43.92
C GLU A 27 -6.55 -8.53 -42.70
N LYS A 28 -7.21 -7.43 -43.03
CA LYS A 28 -8.12 -6.72 -42.13
C LYS A 28 -9.39 -7.53 -41.96
N ASN A 29 -9.70 -7.97 -40.74
CA ASN A 29 -11.07 -8.37 -40.42
C ASN A 29 -11.44 -7.94 -39.00
N LYS A 30 -12.36 -6.96 -38.93
CA LYS A 30 -13.13 -6.67 -37.75
C LYS A 30 -13.94 -7.89 -37.37
N LYS A 31 -13.64 -8.49 -36.20
CA LYS A 31 -14.58 -9.38 -35.52
C LYS A 31 -14.59 -9.07 -34.05
N THR A 32 -15.76 -8.67 -33.60
CA THR A 32 -16.26 -8.60 -32.22
C THR A 32 -15.78 -9.82 -31.42
N ALA A 33 -14.90 -9.59 -30.43
CA ALA A 33 -14.49 -10.61 -29.50
C ALA A 33 -15.59 -10.78 -28.45
N LYS A 34 -16.26 -11.93 -28.48
CA LYS A 34 -17.16 -12.40 -27.43
C LYS A 34 -16.33 -12.72 -26.18
N ASN A 35 -16.75 -12.14 -25.07
CA ASN A 35 -16.29 -12.42 -23.71
C ASN A 35 -16.44 -13.92 -23.43
N THR A 36 -15.33 -14.67 -23.33
CA THR A 36 -15.34 -16.01 -22.77
C THR A 36 -14.90 -15.93 -21.32
N THR A 37 -15.86 -16.01 -20.43
CA THR A 37 -15.69 -16.21 -18.99
C THR A 37 -15.10 -17.61 -18.76
N SER A 38 -13.82 -17.70 -18.40
CA SER A 38 -13.26 -18.92 -17.85
C SER A 38 -13.51 -18.94 -16.33
N THR A 39 -14.52 -19.71 -15.93
CA THR A 39 -14.78 -20.04 -14.53
C THR A 39 -13.78 -21.08 -14.04
N SER A 40 -12.81 -20.68 -13.22
CA SER A 40 -12.08 -21.60 -12.35
C SER A 40 -12.61 -21.44 -10.93
N SER A 41 -13.31 -22.44 -10.43
CA SER A 41 -13.87 -22.51 -9.10
C SER A 41 -12.81 -22.86 -8.06
N GLY A 42 -12.27 -21.83 -7.40
CA GLY A 42 -11.53 -21.94 -6.15
C GLY A 42 -12.13 -20.94 -5.14
N PRO A 43 -11.97 -21.10 -3.83
CA PRO A 43 -12.72 -20.32 -2.86
C PRO A 43 -12.30 -18.84 -2.88
N GLY A 44 -13.20 -18.00 -3.42
CA GLY A 44 -13.34 -16.63 -2.95
C GLY A 44 -12.45 -15.54 -3.54
N TYR A 45 -11.55 -15.76 -4.49
CA TYR A 45 -10.85 -14.67 -5.16
C TYR A 45 -11.69 -14.11 -6.30
N LYS A 46 -12.31 -12.95 -6.07
CA LYS A 46 -12.82 -12.14 -7.17
C LYS A 46 -11.60 -11.64 -7.96
N VAL A 47 -11.44 -12.14 -9.18
CA VAL A 47 -10.47 -11.58 -10.13
C VAL A 47 -10.97 -10.17 -10.45
N GLU A 48 -10.23 -9.16 -10.01
CA GLU A 48 -10.52 -7.78 -10.38
C GLU A 48 -10.40 -7.65 -11.91
N PRO A 49 -11.36 -6.97 -12.57
CA PRO A 49 -11.27 -6.77 -13.99
C PRO A 49 -10.00 -5.99 -14.33
N THR A 50 -9.21 -6.51 -15.25
CA THR A 50 -7.93 -5.93 -15.67
C THR A 50 -8.08 -4.75 -16.65
N ASN A 51 -9.24 -4.61 -17.28
CA ASN A 51 -9.52 -3.53 -18.22
C ASN A 51 -10.43 -2.49 -17.57
N PRO A 52 -10.14 -1.20 -17.74
CA PRO A 52 -11.04 -0.14 -17.30
C PRO A 52 -12.34 -0.15 -18.13
N ASP A 53 -13.44 0.32 -17.53
CA ASP A 53 -14.70 0.51 -18.25
C ASP A 53 -14.62 1.70 -19.21
N PHE A 54 -13.81 2.70 -18.85
CA PHE A 54 -13.53 3.87 -19.69
C PHE A 54 -12.20 4.52 -19.28
N GLU A 55 -11.69 5.38 -20.15
CA GLU A 55 -10.50 6.19 -19.91
C GLU A 55 -10.84 7.68 -19.97
N GLU A 56 -10.16 8.48 -19.14
CA GLU A 56 -10.21 9.94 -19.17
C GLU A 56 -8.83 10.49 -18.84
N GLY A 57 -8.30 11.30 -19.77
CA GLY A 57 -6.90 11.75 -19.72
C GLY A 57 -5.92 10.57 -19.73
N GLN A 58 -5.07 10.51 -18.71
CA GLN A 58 -4.06 9.45 -18.58
C GLN A 58 -4.53 8.28 -17.69
N PHE A 59 -5.78 8.31 -17.21
CA PHE A 59 -6.29 7.34 -16.25
C PHE A 59 -7.41 6.48 -16.84
N GLY A 60 -7.44 5.22 -16.42
CA GLY A 60 -8.52 4.30 -16.67
C GLY A 60 -9.31 4.03 -15.39
N PHE A 61 -10.63 3.91 -15.53
CA PHE A 61 -11.56 3.83 -14.43
C PHE A 61 -12.50 2.65 -14.55
N TYR A 62 -12.85 2.07 -13.42
CA TYR A 62 -13.88 1.05 -13.27
C TYR A 62 -15.06 1.62 -12.47
N ARG A 63 -16.29 1.41 -12.96
CA ARG A 63 -17.50 1.88 -12.28
C ARG A 63 -17.81 1.01 -11.08
N LEU A 64 -17.94 1.61 -9.92
CA LEU A 64 -18.40 0.95 -8.70
C LEU A 64 -19.93 0.99 -8.60
N ASN A 65 -20.50 2.14 -9.02
CA ASN A 65 -21.92 2.41 -9.12
C ASN A 65 -22.13 3.64 -10.03
N ASP A 66 -23.36 4.16 -10.09
CA ASP A 66 -23.70 5.30 -10.96
C ASP A 66 -22.96 6.60 -10.63
N ASN A 67 -22.49 6.76 -9.38
CA ASN A 67 -21.88 8.00 -8.88
C ASN A 67 -20.42 7.87 -8.49
N GLU A 68 -19.86 6.65 -8.47
CA GLU A 68 -18.52 6.38 -7.95
C GLU A 68 -17.71 5.48 -8.88
N VAL A 69 -16.43 5.80 -8.99
CA VAL A 69 -15.48 5.05 -9.79
C VAL A 69 -14.21 4.75 -8.98
N LYS A 70 -13.55 3.67 -9.39
CA LYS A 70 -12.21 3.28 -8.96
C LYS A 70 -11.22 3.61 -10.08
N VAL A 71 -10.12 4.28 -9.76
CA VAL A 71 -9.01 4.44 -10.71
C VAL A 71 -8.19 3.15 -10.74
N THR A 72 -7.97 2.58 -11.94
CA THR A 72 -7.37 1.24 -12.09
C THR A 72 -6.16 1.19 -13.02
N VAL A 73 -5.99 2.19 -13.89
CA VAL A 73 -4.91 2.26 -14.86
C VAL A 73 -4.34 3.67 -14.89
N TYR A 74 -3.03 3.76 -15.07
CA TYR A 74 -2.33 4.99 -15.37
C TYR A 74 -1.43 4.79 -16.60
N ASN A 75 -1.69 5.53 -17.66
CA ASN A 75 -0.99 5.44 -18.96
C ASN A 75 0.01 6.59 -19.16
N GLY A 76 0.24 7.43 -18.13
CA GLY A 76 1.17 8.55 -18.19
C GLY A 76 2.61 8.15 -17.86
N ASN A 77 3.50 9.13 -17.90
CA ASN A 77 4.92 8.99 -17.57
C ASN A 77 5.40 10.08 -16.61
N GLU A 78 4.49 10.83 -16.02
CA GLU A 78 4.81 11.88 -15.06
C GLU A 78 5.27 11.26 -13.73
N LYS A 79 6.15 12.00 -13.04
CA LYS A 79 6.66 11.57 -11.74
C LYS A 79 5.84 12.12 -10.59
N ASN A 80 5.15 13.23 -10.83
CA ASN A 80 4.30 13.89 -9.84
C ASN A 80 2.85 13.71 -10.29
N ILE A 81 2.11 12.90 -9.58
CA ILE A 81 0.78 12.47 -9.97
C ILE A 81 -0.28 13.24 -9.18
N GLU A 82 -1.28 13.74 -9.88
CA GLU A 82 -2.52 14.19 -9.28
C GLU A 82 -3.65 13.28 -9.79
N ILE A 83 -4.19 12.44 -8.89
CA ILE A 83 -5.35 11.60 -9.21
C ILE A 83 -6.57 12.51 -9.29
N PRO A 84 -7.37 12.46 -10.37
CA PRO A 84 -8.53 13.34 -10.51
C PRO A 84 -9.60 13.00 -9.46
N ALA A 85 -10.28 14.03 -8.94
CA ALA A 85 -11.35 13.86 -7.96
C ALA A 85 -12.64 13.27 -8.57
N THR A 86 -12.81 13.45 -9.88
CA THR A 86 -13.97 12.95 -10.63
C THR A 86 -13.52 12.45 -12.00
N ALA A 87 -14.26 11.50 -12.54
CA ALA A 87 -14.11 11.03 -13.92
C ALA A 87 -15.48 10.74 -14.51
N ASN A 88 -15.73 11.30 -15.71
CA ASN A 88 -17.03 11.22 -16.40
C ASN A 88 -18.23 11.54 -15.47
N GLY A 89 -18.07 12.60 -14.64
CA GLY A 89 -19.08 13.07 -13.68
C GLY A 89 -19.24 12.25 -12.41
N SER A 90 -18.57 11.11 -12.28
CA SER A 90 -18.58 10.25 -11.08
C SER A 90 -17.38 10.54 -10.17
N LYS A 91 -17.54 10.39 -8.86
CA LYS A 91 -16.46 10.63 -7.87
C LYS A 91 -15.44 9.49 -7.88
N VAL A 92 -14.17 9.80 -7.82
CA VAL A 92 -13.12 8.82 -7.58
C VAL A 92 -13.04 8.56 -6.07
N THR A 93 -13.44 7.36 -5.66
CA THR A 93 -13.53 6.96 -4.25
C THR A 93 -12.55 5.85 -3.87
N VAL A 94 -11.93 5.20 -4.84
CA VAL A 94 -11.00 4.09 -4.61
C VAL A 94 -9.77 4.22 -5.52
N VAL A 95 -8.58 4.09 -4.91
CA VAL A 95 -7.33 3.85 -5.63
C VAL A 95 -7.18 2.34 -5.82
N GLY A 96 -7.22 1.89 -7.07
CA GLY A 96 -7.28 0.47 -7.42
C GLY A 96 -5.99 -0.30 -7.12
N ALA A 97 -6.13 -1.63 -7.06
CA ALA A 97 -5.02 -2.53 -6.82
C ALA A 97 -3.96 -2.43 -7.93
N ASN A 98 -2.68 -2.45 -7.52
CA ASN A 98 -1.49 -2.41 -8.39
C ASN A 98 -1.35 -1.16 -9.28
N LEU A 99 -2.17 -0.11 -9.09
CA LEU A 99 -2.25 1.06 -9.98
C LEU A 99 -0.88 1.64 -10.37
N PHE A 100 0.00 1.84 -9.38
CA PHE A 100 1.36 2.38 -9.58
C PHE A 100 2.46 1.38 -9.20
N GLN A 101 2.14 0.08 -9.12
CA GLN A 101 3.11 -0.92 -8.70
C GLN A 101 4.40 -0.84 -9.52
N ALA A 102 5.55 -0.75 -8.83
CA ALA A 102 6.89 -0.68 -9.41
C ALA A 102 7.11 0.51 -10.36
N SER A 103 6.33 1.59 -10.23
CA SER A 103 6.51 2.81 -11.03
C SER A 103 7.58 3.74 -10.45
N ASP A 104 8.08 4.63 -11.30
CA ASP A 104 9.13 5.61 -10.95
C ASP A 104 8.57 6.95 -10.41
N ILE A 105 7.32 6.96 -9.95
CA ILE A 105 6.67 8.15 -9.41
C ILE A 105 7.39 8.68 -8.17
N GLU A 106 7.39 10.01 -8.01
CA GLU A 106 8.06 10.70 -6.92
C GLU A 106 7.07 11.30 -5.90
N SER A 107 5.89 11.71 -6.35
CA SER A 107 4.83 12.21 -5.47
C SER A 107 3.45 11.85 -6.01
N VAL A 108 2.49 11.70 -5.10
CA VAL A 108 1.09 11.45 -5.45
C VAL A 108 0.17 12.30 -4.59
N LYS A 109 -0.72 13.05 -5.23
CA LYS A 109 -1.84 13.72 -4.59
C LYS A 109 -3.11 12.90 -4.80
N ILE A 110 -3.64 12.37 -3.69
CA ILE A 110 -4.87 11.59 -3.65
C ILE A 110 -6.02 12.53 -3.32
N PRO A 111 -7.12 12.55 -4.09
CA PRO A 111 -8.23 13.49 -3.87
C PRO A 111 -9.06 13.15 -2.63
N GLU A 112 -9.70 14.18 -2.04
CA GLU A 112 -10.47 14.09 -0.79
C GLU A 112 -11.65 13.09 -0.82
N GLY A 113 -12.12 12.73 -1.99
CA GLY A 113 -13.19 11.72 -2.13
C GLY A 113 -12.75 10.27 -1.90
N VAL A 114 -11.44 10.00 -1.89
CA VAL A 114 -10.92 8.64 -1.78
C VAL A 114 -11.04 8.12 -0.35
N THR A 115 -11.67 6.96 -0.23
CA THR A 115 -11.89 6.26 1.04
C THR A 115 -11.08 4.97 1.17
N GLU A 116 -10.53 4.46 0.08
CA GLU A 116 -9.78 3.20 0.06
C GLU A 116 -8.60 3.26 -0.90
N ILE A 117 -7.44 2.79 -0.43
CA ILE A 117 -6.27 2.47 -1.23
C ILE A 117 -6.15 0.95 -1.22
N GLN A 118 -6.30 0.30 -2.38
CA GLN A 118 -6.30 -1.15 -2.48
C GLN A 118 -4.90 -1.76 -2.43
N LYS A 119 -4.85 -3.10 -2.36
CA LYS A 119 -3.60 -3.86 -2.26
C LYS A 119 -2.61 -3.51 -3.36
N HIS A 120 -1.33 -3.41 -2.98
CA HIS A 120 -0.20 -3.14 -3.87
C HIS A 120 -0.29 -1.83 -4.67
N ALA A 121 -1.20 -0.91 -4.37
CA ALA A 121 -1.45 0.28 -5.19
C ALA A 121 -0.18 1.09 -5.52
N PHE A 122 0.75 1.20 -4.56
CA PHE A 122 2.04 1.88 -4.69
C PHE A 122 3.23 0.98 -4.35
N SER A 123 3.02 -0.34 -4.34
CA SER A 123 4.06 -1.31 -3.98
C SER A 123 5.29 -1.14 -4.87
N SER A 124 6.48 -1.10 -4.25
CA SER A 124 7.79 -0.93 -4.92
C SER A 124 7.97 0.38 -5.70
N CYS A 125 7.21 1.43 -5.39
CA CYS A 125 7.50 2.78 -5.87
C CYS A 125 8.72 3.34 -5.11
N GLN A 126 9.92 2.89 -5.49
CA GLN A 126 11.15 3.17 -4.73
C GLN A 126 11.56 4.65 -4.74
N ASN A 127 11.03 5.44 -5.68
CA ASN A 127 11.29 6.86 -5.79
C ASN A 127 10.23 7.73 -5.11
N LEU A 128 9.13 7.14 -4.65
CA LEU A 128 8.03 7.84 -3.99
C LEU A 128 8.49 8.47 -2.67
N LYS A 129 8.45 9.79 -2.59
CA LYS A 129 8.88 10.60 -1.44
C LYS A 129 7.72 11.15 -0.66
N GLU A 130 6.62 11.46 -1.35
CA GLU A 130 5.49 12.19 -0.79
C GLU A 130 4.16 11.61 -1.25
N VAL A 131 3.28 11.39 -0.29
CA VAL A 131 1.88 11.02 -0.49
C VAL A 131 1.04 11.85 0.46
N ASN A 132 0.03 12.57 -0.06
CA ASN A 132 -0.99 13.12 0.81
C ASN A 132 -2.11 12.10 0.98
N PHE A 133 -2.47 11.80 2.21
CA PHE A 133 -3.65 10.99 2.51
C PHE A 133 -4.84 11.89 2.77
N PRO A 134 -5.98 11.70 2.06
CA PRO A 134 -7.16 12.53 2.27
C PRO A 134 -7.80 12.25 3.64
N ASP A 135 -8.44 13.27 4.22
CA ASP A 135 -9.09 13.16 5.54
C ASP A 135 -10.23 12.12 5.57
N GLY A 136 -10.79 11.76 4.41
CA GLY A 136 -11.81 10.72 4.28
C GLY A 136 -11.32 9.28 4.18
N LEU A 137 -10.00 9.05 4.15
CA LEU A 137 -9.43 7.71 3.94
C LEU A 137 -9.76 6.78 5.11
N LYS A 138 -10.29 5.59 4.79
CA LYS A 138 -10.71 4.57 5.76
C LYS A 138 -9.87 3.31 5.73
N VAL A 139 -9.37 2.91 4.56
CA VAL A 139 -8.66 1.64 4.39
C VAL A 139 -7.38 1.84 3.60
N ILE A 140 -6.29 1.28 4.14
CA ILE A 140 -5.01 1.11 3.43
C ILE A 140 -4.78 -0.40 3.31
N GLY A 141 -4.77 -0.89 2.07
CA GLY A 141 -4.73 -2.30 1.73
C GLY A 141 -3.36 -2.95 1.91
N GLU A 142 -3.36 -4.27 1.77
CA GLU A 142 -2.18 -5.13 1.87
C GLU A 142 -1.07 -4.67 0.92
N ASN A 143 0.17 -4.55 1.44
CA ASN A 143 1.35 -4.12 0.67
C ASN A 143 1.18 -2.78 -0.07
N ALA A 144 0.23 -1.94 0.30
CA ALA A 144 -0.11 -0.73 -0.48
C ALA A 144 1.11 0.16 -0.74
N PHE A 145 2.03 0.30 0.24
CA PHE A 145 3.28 1.07 0.15
C PHE A 145 4.52 0.20 0.43
N TRP A 146 4.39 -1.11 0.26
CA TRP A 146 5.52 -2.01 0.46
C TRP A 146 6.74 -1.58 -0.38
N ASN A 147 7.93 -1.53 0.26
CA ASN A 147 9.20 -1.22 -0.41
C ASN A 147 9.27 0.19 -1.06
N CYS A 148 8.53 1.16 -0.53
CA CYS A 148 8.65 2.58 -0.89
C CYS A 148 9.82 3.22 -0.11
N LYS A 149 11.06 2.95 -0.52
CA LYS A 149 12.27 3.26 0.26
C LYS A 149 12.53 4.74 0.52
N LYS A 150 12.02 5.64 -0.34
CA LYS A 150 12.18 7.08 -0.19
C LYS A 150 11.00 7.77 0.51
N LEU A 151 9.96 7.00 0.90
CA LEU A 151 8.82 7.53 1.65
C LEU A 151 9.22 7.67 3.14
N GLU A 152 9.71 8.85 3.49
CA GLU A 152 10.28 9.12 4.82
C GLU A 152 9.25 9.69 5.81
N LYS A 153 8.18 10.30 5.30
CA LYS A 153 7.13 10.94 6.10
C LYS A 153 5.76 10.37 5.71
N ILE A 154 5.00 10.00 6.73
CA ILE A 154 3.65 9.48 6.60
C ILE A 154 2.77 10.20 7.63
N GLU A 155 1.72 10.86 7.17
CA GLU A 155 0.71 11.50 8.01
C GLU A 155 -0.62 10.78 7.79
N LEU A 156 -1.02 9.96 8.76
CA LEU A 156 -2.23 9.15 8.67
C LEU A 156 -3.45 9.95 9.17
N PRO A 157 -4.59 9.95 8.44
CA PRO A 157 -5.80 10.63 8.89
C PRO A 157 -6.52 9.89 10.03
N SER A 158 -7.20 10.62 10.90
CA SER A 158 -7.95 10.05 12.04
C SER A 158 -9.18 9.23 11.64
N THR A 159 -9.61 9.34 10.39
CA THR A 159 -10.71 8.58 9.82
C THR A 159 -10.37 7.13 9.47
N LEU A 160 -9.08 6.74 9.57
CA LEU A 160 -8.66 5.37 9.30
C LEU A 160 -9.36 4.36 10.19
N LYS A 161 -9.85 3.30 9.54
CA LYS A 161 -10.49 2.15 10.19
C LYS A 161 -9.62 0.90 10.12
N LYS A 162 -8.81 0.79 9.06
CA LYS A 162 -8.03 -0.40 8.80
C LYS A 162 -6.73 -0.07 8.07
N ILE A 163 -5.65 -0.67 8.56
CA ILE A 163 -4.38 -0.81 7.84
C ILE A 163 -4.16 -2.32 7.71
N GLU A 164 -3.84 -2.79 6.52
CA GLU A 164 -3.66 -4.21 6.28
C GLU A 164 -2.19 -4.64 6.34
N TRP A 165 -1.93 -5.93 6.22
CA TRP A 165 -0.62 -6.56 6.35
C TRP A 165 0.39 -5.94 5.41
N TYR A 166 1.63 -5.73 5.91
CA TYR A 166 2.74 -5.16 5.14
C TYR A 166 2.48 -3.77 4.52
N ALA A 167 1.42 -3.07 4.90
CA ALA A 167 1.00 -1.84 4.21
C ALA A 167 2.14 -0.82 4.05
N PHE A 168 3.02 -0.68 5.02
CA PHE A 168 4.18 0.22 5.01
C PHE A 168 5.52 -0.50 5.23
N SER A 169 5.56 -1.83 5.03
CA SER A 169 6.78 -2.61 5.21
C SER A 169 7.89 -2.15 4.26
N ALA A 170 9.12 -2.16 4.74
CA ALA A 170 10.34 -1.74 4.01
C ALA A 170 10.25 -0.32 3.42
N THR A 171 9.52 0.59 4.08
CA THR A 171 9.52 2.01 3.74
C THR A 171 10.69 2.74 4.39
N GLY A 172 10.98 3.95 3.88
CA GLY A 172 12.00 4.85 4.45
C GLY A 172 11.55 5.65 5.67
N VAL A 173 10.36 5.39 6.22
CA VAL A 173 9.77 6.18 7.30
C VAL A 173 10.68 6.26 8.53
N LYS A 174 10.84 7.47 9.06
CA LYS A 174 11.72 7.76 10.21
C LYS A 174 10.96 7.84 11.53
N SER A 175 9.74 8.35 11.46
CA SER A 175 8.83 8.42 12.60
C SER A 175 7.39 8.30 12.13
N ILE A 176 6.53 7.75 12.96
CA ILE A 176 5.10 7.63 12.67
C ILE A 176 4.28 7.90 13.92
N SER A 177 3.23 8.70 13.77
CA SER A 177 2.19 8.84 14.78
C SER A 177 0.93 8.14 14.28
N ILE A 178 0.52 7.10 14.99
CA ILE A 178 -0.77 6.47 14.73
C ILE A 178 -1.86 7.40 15.26
N PRO A 179 -2.83 7.81 14.44
CA PRO A 179 -3.82 8.78 14.88
C PRO A 179 -4.77 8.18 15.93
N LEU A 180 -5.25 9.02 16.83
CA LEU A 180 -6.40 8.65 17.66
C LEU A 180 -7.61 8.48 16.75
N SER A 181 -8.19 7.29 16.77
CA SER A 181 -9.33 6.92 15.94
C SER A 181 -10.31 6.08 16.74
N ASP A 182 -11.59 6.32 16.57
CA ASP A 182 -12.64 5.53 17.23
C ASP A 182 -12.75 4.10 16.66
N THR A 183 -12.13 3.86 15.52
CA THR A 183 -12.29 2.61 14.75
C THR A 183 -10.99 1.87 14.47
N LEU A 184 -9.83 2.53 14.43
CA LEU A 184 -8.53 1.90 14.28
C LEU A 184 -8.01 1.47 15.65
N SER A 185 -8.17 0.20 15.97
CA SER A 185 -7.75 -0.37 17.27
C SER A 185 -6.66 -1.43 17.17
N THR A 186 -6.30 -1.83 15.95
CA THR A 186 -5.36 -2.94 15.71
C THR A 186 -4.30 -2.54 14.68
N LEU A 187 -3.04 -2.87 14.97
CA LEU A 187 -1.95 -2.89 14.00
C LEU A 187 -1.63 -4.36 13.66
N PRO A 188 -1.90 -4.81 12.43
CA PRO A 188 -1.71 -6.20 12.04
C PRO A 188 -0.23 -6.54 11.81
N GLU A 189 0.01 -7.82 11.48
CA GLU A 189 1.33 -8.37 11.22
C GLU A 189 2.08 -7.54 10.17
N LYS A 190 3.34 -7.24 10.47
CA LYS A 190 4.34 -6.70 9.55
C LYS A 190 4.00 -5.37 8.89
N VAL A 191 3.11 -4.57 9.49
CA VAL A 191 2.73 -3.26 8.92
C VAL A 191 3.96 -2.38 8.68
N PHE A 192 4.90 -2.35 9.62
CA PHE A 192 6.16 -1.60 9.54
C PHE A 192 7.40 -2.51 9.52
N PHE A 193 7.23 -3.78 9.13
CA PHE A 193 8.34 -4.72 9.04
C PHE A 193 9.47 -4.19 8.14
N GLN A 194 10.72 -4.35 8.56
CA GLN A 194 11.91 -3.87 7.81
C GLN A 194 11.96 -2.35 7.56
N CYS A 195 11.26 -1.55 8.35
CA CYS A 195 11.43 -0.10 8.33
C CYS A 195 12.72 0.28 9.07
N SER A 196 13.88 0.02 8.47
CA SER A 196 15.20 0.16 9.09
C SER A 196 15.55 1.58 9.57
N ASN A 197 14.84 2.60 9.12
CA ASN A 197 15.00 4.00 9.54
C ASN A 197 13.99 4.42 10.62
N LEU A 198 13.00 3.57 10.96
CA LEU A 198 11.93 3.90 11.90
C LEU A 198 12.47 3.89 13.34
N SER A 199 12.70 5.07 13.87
CA SER A 199 13.27 5.27 15.21
C SER A 199 12.24 5.74 16.26
N GLU A 200 11.07 6.18 15.83
CA GLU A 200 10.03 6.68 16.73
C GLU A 200 8.63 6.29 16.27
N VAL A 201 7.82 5.76 17.20
CA VAL A 201 6.41 5.44 16.97
C VAL A 201 5.58 6.00 18.12
N THR A 202 4.59 6.85 17.82
CA THR A 202 3.62 7.32 18.81
C THR A 202 2.33 6.52 18.68
N LEU A 203 1.91 5.88 19.79
CA LEU A 203 0.72 5.04 19.86
C LEU A 203 -0.38 5.73 20.69
N PRO A 204 -1.60 5.88 20.14
CA PRO A 204 -2.74 6.44 20.87
C PRO A 204 -3.36 5.40 21.82
N LEU A 205 -4.28 5.88 22.69
CA LEU A 205 -5.03 5.02 23.60
C LEU A 205 -5.99 4.06 22.87
N SER A 206 -6.40 4.38 21.64
CA SER A 206 -7.32 3.55 20.85
C SER A 206 -6.71 2.22 20.41
N ILE A 207 -5.39 2.08 20.36
CA ILE A 207 -4.74 0.83 19.97
C ILE A 207 -4.79 -0.16 21.13
N THR A 208 -5.48 -1.28 20.90
CA THR A 208 -5.70 -2.37 21.86
C THR A 208 -5.05 -3.68 21.45
N ASN A 209 -4.54 -3.76 20.21
CA ASN A 209 -3.83 -4.93 19.72
C ASN A 209 -2.75 -4.54 18.71
N ILE A 210 -1.56 -5.12 18.87
CA ILE A 210 -0.41 -4.97 17.95
C ILE A 210 0.17 -6.38 17.77
N ALA A 211 0.28 -6.83 16.53
CA ALA A 211 0.90 -8.13 16.24
C ALA A 211 2.40 -8.12 16.59
N ASP A 212 2.93 -9.27 17.00
CA ASP A 212 4.30 -9.39 17.54
C ASP A 212 5.38 -8.91 16.57
N ASP A 213 5.17 -9.06 15.29
CA ASP A 213 6.12 -8.73 14.22
C ASP A 213 5.81 -7.40 13.49
N THR A 214 4.85 -6.62 14.01
CA THR A 214 4.46 -5.31 13.45
C THR A 214 5.68 -4.40 13.20
N PHE A 215 6.62 -4.34 14.15
CA PHE A 215 7.84 -3.51 14.11
C PHE A 215 9.12 -4.35 14.03
N ALA A 216 9.04 -5.61 13.63
CA ALA A 216 10.23 -6.44 13.49
C ALA A 216 11.19 -5.92 12.41
N GLU A 217 12.50 -6.02 12.65
CA GLU A 217 13.56 -5.53 11.76
C GLU A 217 13.51 -4.01 11.48
N CYS A 218 12.93 -3.23 12.40
CA CYS A 218 13.05 -1.78 12.42
C CYS A 218 14.44 -1.34 12.94
N ALA A 219 14.66 -0.02 13.10
CA ALA A 219 15.90 0.50 13.65
C ALA A 219 16.17 -0.04 15.07
N ASP A 220 17.44 -0.37 15.39
CA ASP A 220 17.86 -0.87 16.71
C ASP A 220 17.54 0.12 17.85
N ASN A 221 17.41 1.41 17.53
CA ASN A 221 17.09 2.48 18.48
C ASN A 221 15.62 2.86 18.48
N LEU A 222 14.73 2.00 17.97
CA LEU A 222 13.30 2.26 17.96
C LEU A 222 12.78 2.60 19.37
N THR A 223 12.04 3.70 19.45
CA THR A 223 11.39 4.15 20.68
C THR A 223 9.87 4.20 20.46
N ILE A 224 9.13 3.55 21.33
CA ILE A 224 7.66 3.67 21.36
C ILE A 224 7.27 4.74 22.39
N LYS A 225 6.50 5.73 21.95
CA LYS A 225 5.83 6.72 22.81
C LYS A 225 4.39 6.27 23.02
N ALA A 226 4.00 6.02 24.26
CA ALA A 226 2.68 5.51 24.56
C ALA A 226 2.15 6.05 25.89
N TYR A 227 0.85 6.23 25.99
CA TYR A 227 0.22 6.74 27.22
C TYR A 227 0.28 5.72 28.36
N THR A 228 0.60 6.17 29.56
CA THR A 228 0.67 5.34 30.78
C THR A 228 -0.55 4.43 30.91
N GLY A 229 -0.32 3.14 31.10
CA GLY A 229 -1.35 2.12 31.21
C GLY A 229 -2.07 1.76 29.89
N SER A 230 -1.58 2.20 28.73
CA SER A 230 -2.09 1.76 27.43
C SER A 230 -1.53 0.40 27.01
N TYR A 231 -2.13 -0.21 25.99
CA TYR A 231 -1.60 -1.44 25.37
C TYR A 231 -0.19 -1.24 24.81
N GLY A 232 0.09 -0.05 24.23
CA GLY A 232 1.42 0.28 23.69
C GLY A 232 2.54 0.19 24.71
N VAL A 233 2.29 0.54 25.99
CA VAL A 233 3.26 0.38 27.08
C VAL A 233 3.57 -1.10 27.33
N SER A 234 2.53 -1.94 27.40
CA SER A 234 2.69 -3.37 27.59
C SER A 234 3.43 -4.02 26.42
N TYR A 235 3.08 -3.65 25.20
CA TYR A 235 3.73 -4.12 23.98
C TYR A 235 5.23 -3.79 23.98
N ALA A 236 5.59 -2.52 24.22
CA ALA A 236 7.00 -2.09 24.23
C ALA A 236 7.82 -2.86 25.28
N LYS A 237 7.27 -3.06 26.49
CA LYS A 237 7.93 -3.82 27.57
C LYS A 237 8.12 -5.30 27.18
N ASN A 238 7.10 -5.94 26.62
CA ASN A 238 7.15 -7.35 26.23
C ASN A 238 8.14 -7.64 25.09
N HIS A 239 8.36 -6.65 24.22
CA HIS A 239 9.27 -6.78 23.07
C HIS A 239 10.64 -6.13 23.29
N ASN A 240 10.95 -5.68 24.53
CA ASN A 240 12.19 -4.98 24.88
C ASN A 240 12.49 -3.76 23.98
N ILE A 241 11.46 -3.06 23.55
CA ILE A 241 11.58 -1.83 22.77
C ILE A 241 11.67 -0.66 23.77
N LYS A 242 12.55 0.30 23.48
CA LYS A 242 12.67 1.52 24.29
C LYS A 242 11.32 2.22 24.40
N LEU A 243 10.94 2.60 25.61
CA LEU A 243 9.65 3.19 25.92
C LEU A 243 9.81 4.61 26.46
N GLU A 244 8.99 5.52 25.96
CA GLU A 244 8.73 6.83 26.53
C GLU A 244 7.24 6.89 26.93
N GLU A 245 6.99 6.86 28.26
CA GLU A 245 5.61 6.97 28.75
C GLU A 245 5.12 8.40 28.76
N MET A 246 3.97 8.65 28.15
CA MET A 246 3.29 9.93 28.13
C MET A 246 2.18 9.97 29.20
N PRO A 247 2.00 11.09 29.92
CA PRO A 247 0.90 11.21 30.88
C PRO A 247 -0.45 11.18 30.17
N ARG A 248 -1.45 10.60 30.80
CA ARG A 248 -2.84 10.78 30.39
C ARG A 248 -3.28 12.17 30.80
N SER A 249 -3.65 13.04 29.84
CA SER A 249 -4.27 14.34 30.12
C SER A 249 -5.67 14.18 30.70
#